data_b3fd56695a6dbb0be7abcfe399d30635
#
_entry.id   b3fd56695a6dbb0be7abcfe399d30635
#
_cell.length_a   1.000
_cell.length_b   1.000
_cell.length_c   1.000
_cell.angle_alpha   90.00
_cell.angle_beta   90.00
_cell.angle_gamma   90.00
#
_symmetry.space_group_name_H-M   'P 1'
#
loop_
_entity.id
_entity.type
_entity.pdbx_description
1 polymer ?
#
loop_
_entity_poly.entity_id
_entity_poly.type
_entity_poly.pdbx_seq_one_letter_code
_entity_poly.pdbx_strand_id
1 'polypeptide(L)'
;AVIDAVSPEGPVHLLAHDWGSVQAWHALSGPWLPGRVRSFTSISGPCLDHAGHWFRARLRRPTPRAVRELITQAVSSWYIAFFQLPLLPELAWRAGLSQRVMRLLGGVSDPSIADAVTGVRLYRANMLPRLSSPEARSTEIPVQVLVPRRDPFVSRSLQTDISQWAPSLAIRELAGGHWLPRTHPRGVARCASELIDHAEGGPEPRGLRRARYSERPGKRFADQLVVITGAGSGIGRATALEFAAHGAEVIATDIDAYAAERTATLASTLGPRASGYVLDVADGGAVEKFGEVLRENHGIPDIVINNAGIGVAGPFLDTAVADWERIIDVNLWGVIHGCRVLGGLMADGGAGGTLVNIASAAAYLPSRALPAYATTKAAVLALSQCLRGELDEAGIGVVAVCPGFVNTNITRTATFVGRDPAGERHAQQRVARLYRLRNFTPERAARQILRAVERGTAIATITAEAKIGLLASRLTPGLLRTLAKTDLTPR
;
A
#
# COMPACT_ATOMS: atom_id res chain seq x y z
N ALA A 1 -33.84 -9.86 19.92
CA ALA A 1 -34.92 -9.29 19.05
C ALA A 1 -34.48 -9.21 17.58
N VAL A 2 -33.49 -8.34 17.17
CA VAL A 2 -33.11 -8.21 15.76
C VAL A 2 -32.49 -9.50 15.20
N ILE A 3 -31.51 -10.09 15.91
CA ILE A 3 -30.90 -11.36 15.50
C ILE A 3 -31.95 -12.49 15.42
N ASP A 4 -32.85 -12.54 16.37
CA ASP A 4 -33.90 -13.58 16.40
C ASP A 4 -34.93 -13.41 15.27
N ALA A 5 -35.17 -12.17 14.84
CA ALA A 5 -36.03 -11.89 13.68
C ALA A 5 -35.36 -12.24 12.33
N VAL A 6 -34.03 -12.02 12.23
CA VAL A 6 -33.28 -12.26 10.98
C VAL A 6 -32.84 -13.73 10.86
N SER A 7 -32.42 -14.35 11.97
CA SER A 7 -31.96 -15.72 12.03
C SER A 7 -32.51 -16.39 13.30
N PRO A 8 -33.73 -16.93 13.28
CA PRO A 8 -34.37 -17.50 14.45
C PRO A 8 -33.58 -18.67 15.08
N GLU A 9 -33.01 -19.54 14.27
CA GLU A 9 -32.38 -20.78 14.70
C GLU A 9 -30.86 -20.83 14.58
N GLY A 10 -30.26 -19.98 13.71
CA GLY A 10 -28.83 -20.02 13.40
C GLY A 10 -28.01 -18.90 14.00
N PRO A 11 -26.69 -19.06 14.12
CA PRO A 11 -25.79 -17.98 14.43
C PRO A 11 -25.66 -17.01 13.24
N VAL A 12 -25.22 -15.78 13.53
CA VAL A 12 -25.02 -14.71 12.53
C VAL A 12 -23.57 -14.21 12.57
N HIS A 13 -23.17 -13.51 11.51
CA HIS A 13 -21.96 -12.68 11.50
C HIS A 13 -22.35 -11.23 11.69
N LEU A 14 -21.57 -10.50 12.49
CA LEU A 14 -21.83 -9.08 12.72
C LEU A 14 -20.81 -8.22 11.97
N LEU A 15 -21.32 -7.26 11.23
CA LEU A 15 -20.55 -6.13 10.68
C LEU A 15 -21.14 -4.85 11.24
N ALA A 16 -20.36 -4.10 12.02
CA ALA A 16 -20.88 -2.93 12.70
C ALA A 16 -19.90 -1.74 12.64
N HIS A 17 -20.49 -0.54 12.57
CA HIS A 17 -19.77 0.72 12.42
C HIS A 17 -20.22 1.71 13.49
N ASP A 18 -19.27 2.51 14.00
CA ASP A 18 -19.48 3.60 14.95
C ASP A 18 -20.28 3.12 16.19
N TRP A 19 -21.36 3.78 16.58
CA TRP A 19 -22.21 3.39 17.70
C TRP A 19 -22.79 1.97 17.57
N GLY A 20 -23.05 1.51 16.34
CA GLY A 20 -23.44 0.12 16.10
C GLY A 20 -22.35 -0.86 16.52
N SER A 21 -21.08 -0.53 16.31
CA SER A 21 -19.94 -1.32 16.77
C SER A 21 -19.78 -1.27 18.30
N VAL A 22 -19.93 -0.09 18.91
CA VAL A 22 -19.92 0.06 20.39
C VAL A 22 -20.98 -0.85 21.02
N GLN A 23 -22.20 -0.86 20.47
CA GLN A 23 -23.29 -1.71 20.96
C GLN A 23 -23.02 -3.19 20.75
N ALA A 24 -22.47 -3.55 19.57
CA ALA A 24 -22.12 -4.95 19.26
C ALA A 24 -21.06 -5.48 20.23
N TRP A 25 -20.00 -4.70 20.51
CA TRP A 25 -18.99 -5.05 21.51
C TRP A 25 -19.62 -5.35 22.88
N HIS A 26 -20.52 -4.48 23.34
CA HIS A 26 -21.20 -4.66 24.60
C HIS A 26 -22.05 -5.92 24.62
N ALA A 27 -22.79 -6.19 23.55
CA ALA A 27 -23.65 -7.37 23.44
C ALA A 27 -22.84 -8.68 23.39
N LEU A 28 -21.72 -8.70 22.65
CA LEU A 28 -20.86 -9.87 22.48
C LEU A 28 -20.09 -10.27 23.74
N SER A 29 -19.68 -9.29 24.52
CA SER A 29 -18.92 -9.53 25.76
C SER A 29 -19.79 -9.67 27.01
N GLY A 30 -21.10 -9.77 26.83
CA GLY A 30 -22.09 -10.00 27.88
C GLY A 30 -22.81 -11.35 27.72
N PRO A 31 -23.71 -11.68 28.62
CA PRO A 31 -24.43 -12.94 28.63
C PRO A 31 -25.58 -13.04 27.60
N TRP A 32 -25.77 -12.01 26.75
CA TRP A 32 -27.00 -11.89 25.94
C TRP A 32 -27.00 -12.66 24.62
N LEU A 33 -25.81 -13.02 24.09
CA LEU A 33 -25.68 -13.65 22.78
C LEU A 33 -24.80 -14.92 22.78
N PRO A 34 -24.96 -15.86 23.74
CA PRO A 34 -24.12 -17.06 23.80
C PRO A 34 -24.36 -17.93 22.54
N GLY A 35 -23.30 -18.17 21.77
CA GLY A 35 -23.34 -19.01 20.56
C GLY A 35 -24.13 -18.44 19.38
N ARG A 36 -24.68 -17.22 19.51
CA ARG A 36 -25.49 -16.56 18.45
C ARG A 36 -24.68 -15.80 17.42
N VAL A 37 -23.39 -15.60 17.65
CA VAL A 37 -22.50 -14.87 16.74
C VAL A 37 -21.27 -15.68 16.47
N ARG A 38 -20.93 -15.88 15.18
CA ARG A 38 -19.75 -16.62 14.74
C ARG A 38 -18.52 -15.77 14.47
N SER A 39 -18.71 -14.54 14.00
CA SER A 39 -17.61 -13.59 13.81
C SER A 39 -18.10 -12.16 13.91
N PHE A 40 -17.16 -11.25 14.18
CA PHE A 40 -17.48 -9.84 14.32
C PHE A 40 -16.45 -8.96 13.59
N THR A 41 -16.94 -8.09 12.70
CA THR A 41 -16.16 -7.03 12.06
C THR A 41 -16.57 -5.69 12.66
N SER A 42 -15.62 -5.06 13.36
CA SER A 42 -15.76 -3.76 14.04
C SER A 42 -15.12 -2.66 13.22
N ILE A 43 -15.81 -1.53 13.03
CA ILE A 43 -15.30 -0.37 12.29
C ILE A 43 -15.54 0.89 13.11
N SER A 44 -14.49 1.64 13.44
CA SER A 44 -14.55 2.98 14.08
C SER A 44 -15.42 3.08 15.33
N GLY A 45 -15.65 1.97 16.04
CA GLY A 45 -16.47 1.91 17.25
C GLY A 45 -15.87 0.94 18.27
N PRO A 46 -14.93 1.40 19.12
CA PRO A 46 -14.30 0.56 20.14
C PRO A 46 -15.29 0.20 21.26
N CYS A 47 -15.04 -0.90 21.95
CA CYS A 47 -15.70 -1.18 23.22
C CYS A 47 -15.37 -0.06 24.23
N LEU A 48 -16.37 0.54 24.85
CA LEU A 48 -16.16 1.63 25.82
C LEU A 48 -15.40 1.17 27.07
N ASP A 49 -15.63 -0.05 27.52
CA ASP A 49 -14.89 -0.64 28.63
C ASP A 49 -13.41 -0.84 28.26
N HIS A 50 -13.10 -1.35 27.05
CA HIS A 50 -11.72 -1.44 26.56
C HIS A 50 -11.07 -0.06 26.47
N ALA A 51 -11.79 0.95 25.99
CA ALA A 51 -11.31 2.34 25.95
C ALA A 51 -11.01 2.87 27.34
N GLY A 52 -11.86 2.60 28.34
CA GLY A 52 -11.62 2.96 29.74
C GLY A 52 -10.33 2.33 30.29
N HIS A 53 -10.11 1.03 30.02
CA HIS A 53 -8.85 0.35 30.37
C HIS A 53 -7.65 0.93 29.64
N TRP A 54 -7.80 1.28 28.34
CA TRP A 54 -6.77 1.91 27.51
C TRP A 54 -6.32 3.25 28.11
N PHE A 55 -7.24 4.13 28.51
CA PHE A 55 -6.94 5.40 29.17
C PHE A 55 -6.23 5.19 30.50
N ARG A 56 -6.75 4.30 31.36
CA ARG A 56 -6.15 3.99 32.69
C ARG A 56 -4.72 3.47 32.57
N ALA A 57 -4.46 2.57 31.61
CA ALA A 57 -3.13 2.01 31.41
C ALA A 57 -2.09 3.08 31.04
N ARG A 58 -2.47 4.03 30.17
CA ARG A 58 -1.58 5.11 29.72
C ARG A 58 -1.37 6.19 30.78
N LEU A 59 -2.38 6.50 31.57
CA LEU A 59 -2.27 7.44 32.67
C LEU A 59 -1.39 6.85 33.80
N ARG A 60 -1.48 5.54 34.06
CA ARG A 60 -0.63 4.87 35.08
C ARG A 60 0.84 4.78 34.69
N ARG A 61 1.16 4.73 33.40
CA ARG A 61 2.53 4.64 32.87
C ARG A 61 2.73 5.64 31.74
N PRO A 62 2.98 6.91 32.03
CA PRO A 62 3.04 8.00 31.05
C PRO A 62 4.39 8.00 30.30
N THR A 63 4.59 7.07 29.37
CA THR A 63 5.71 7.10 28.44
C THR A 63 5.49 8.20 27.38
N PRO A 64 6.52 8.72 26.69
CA PRO A 64 6.34 9.70 25.62
C PRO A 64 5.35 9.26 24.54
N ARG A 65 5.31 7.96 24.24
CA ARG A 65 4.33 7.36 23.32
C ARG A 65 2.93 7.44 23.90
N ALA A 66 2.74 7.01 25.16
CA ALA A 66 1.44 7.02 25.84
C ALA A 66 0.87 8.45 25.93
N VAL A 67 1.71 9.43 26.26
CA VAL A 67 1.31 10.85 26.32
C VAL A 67 0.86 11.34 24.94
N ARG A 68 1.61 11.03 23.88
CA ARG A 68 1.21 11.39 22.51
C ARG A 68 -0.12 10.76 22.11
N GLU A 69 -0.32 9.47 22.41
CA GLU A 69 -1.57 8.75 22.13
C GLU A 69 -2.76 9.35 22.89
N LEU A 70 -2.58 9.72 24.17
CA LEU A 70 -3.59 10.40 24.98
C LEU A 70 -3.96 11.76 24.39
N ILE A 71 -2.97 12.59 24.03
CA ILE A 71 -3.20 13.91 23.42
C ILE A 71 -3.94 13.74 22.09
N THR A 72 -3.49 12.83 21.24
CA THR A 72 -4.12 12.58 19.95
C THR A 72 -5.59 12.20 20.13
N GLN A 73 -5.90 11.28 21.04
CA GLN A 73 -7.28 10.86 21.29
C GLN A 73 -8.10 11.98 21.94
N ALA A 74 -7.56 12.75 22.87
CA ALA A 74 -8.26 13.87 23.50
C ALA A 74 -8.65 14.93 22.45
N VAL A 75 -7.73 15.26 21.54
CA VAL A 75 -8.01 16.18 20.41
C VAL A 75 -9.10 15.61 19.49
N SER A 76 -9.04 14.33 19.15
CA SER A 76 -10.07 13.67 18.31
C SER A 76 -11.43 13.57 19.01
N SER A 77 -11.46 13.50 20.32
CA SER A 77 -12.67 13.30 21.14
C SER A 77 -13.23 14.59 21.77
N TRP A 78 -12.76 15.77 21.37
CA TRP A 78 -13.20 17.06 21.94
C TRP A 78 -14.73 17.22 21.95
N TYR A 79 -15.40 16.71 20.93
CA TYR A 79 -16.86 16.78 20.78
C TYR A 79 -17.60 15.99 21.86
N ILE A 80 -16.98 14.94 22.44
CA ILE A 80 -17.58 14.18 23.56
C ILE A 80 -17.74 15.08 24.79
N ALA A 81 -16.70 15.88 25.10
CA ALA A 81 -16.77 16.86 26.18
C ALA A 81 -17.83 17.94 25.87
N PHE A 82 -17.90 18.42 24.63
CA PHE A 82 -18.92 19.35 24.20
C PHE A 82 -20.35 18.78 24.39
N PHE A 83 -20.56 17.49 24.05
CA PHE A 83 -21.86 16.83 24.24
C PHE A 83 -22.27 16.64 25.69
N GLN A 84 -21.35 16.75 26.66
CA GLN A 84 -21.71 16.74 28.10
C GLN A 84 -22.30 18.07 28.58
N LEU A 85 -22.11 19.16 27.83
CA LEU A 85 -22.64 20.47 28.23
C LEU A 85 -24.19 20.49 28.12
N PRO A 86 -24.90 21.05 29.10
CA PRO A 86 -26.34 21.12 29.03
C PRO A 86 -26.79 22.12 27.95
N LEU A 87 -27.78 21.77 27.15
CA LEU A 87 -28.47 22.58 26.15
C LEU A 87 -27.63 23.05 24.95
N LEU A 88 -26.34 23.30 25.11
CA LEU A 88 -25.48 23.86 24.06
C LEU A 88 -25.37 22.95 22.81
N PRO A 89 -25.15 21.63 22.92
CA PRO A 89 -25.12 20.74 21.75
C PRO A 89 -26.44 20.73 20.98
N GLU A 90 -27.57 20.69 21.69
CA GLU A 90 -28.90 20.70 21.08
C GLU A 90 -29.19 22.02 20.36
N LEU A 91 -28.77 23.15 20.91
CA LEU A 91 -28.88 24.46 20.27
C LEU A 91 -27.96 24.54 19.03
N ALA A 92 -26.73 24.04 19.13
CA ALA A 92 -25.80 23.99 17.99
C ALA A 92 -26.33 23.15 16.82
N TRP A 93 -27.01 22.03 17.09
CA TRP A 93 -27.70 21.24 16.07
C TRP A 93 -28.86 22.00 15.44
N ARG A 94 -29.72 22.64 16.25
CA ARG A 94 -30.85 23.45 15.78
C ARG A 94 -30.39 24.64 14.94
N ALA A 95 -29.25 25.23 15.27
CA ALA A 95 -28.64 26.34 14.53
C ALA A 95 -27.87 25.92 13.26
N GLY A 96 -27.79 24.61 12.95
CA GLY A 96 -27.07 24.10 11.79
C GLY A 96 -25.53 24.15 11.91
N LEU A 97 -24.99 24.50 13.08
CA LEU A 97 -23.54 24.60 13.30
C LEU A 97 -22.89 23.21 13.32
N SER A 98 -23.48 22.28 14.05
CA SER A 98 -22.97 20.91 14.15
C SER A 98 -23.00 20.19 12.79
N GLN A 99 -24.01 20.41 11.96
CA GLN A 99 -24.05 19.86 10.58
C GLN A 99 -22.90 20.37 9.71
N ARG A 100 -22.57 21.68 9.84
CA ARG A 100 -21.42 22.27 9.10
C ARG A 100 -20.10 21.63 9.54
N VAL A 101 -19.89 21.46 10.84
CA VAL A 101 -18.70 20.82 11.37
C VAL A 101 -18.62 19.36 10.92
N MET A 102 -19.71 18.60 10.97
CA MET A 102 -19.75 17.20 10.50
C MET A 102 -19.42 17.07 9.03
N ARG A 103 -19.94 17.98 8.18
CA ARG A 103 -19.58 18.00 6.74
C ARG A 103 -18.10 18.27 6.52
N LEU A 104 -17.48 19.19 7.26
CA LEU A 104 -16.05 19.47 7.20
C LEU A 104 -15.20 18.27 7.63
N LEU A 105 -15.70 17.44 8.55
CA LEU A 105 -15.06 16.20 9.00
C LEU A 105 -15.38 14.99 8.11
N GLY A 106 -15.91 15.20 6.91
CA GLY A 106 -16.21 14.15 5.95
C GLY A 106 -17.52 13.42 6.17
N GLY A 107 -18.43 13.97 6.98
CA GLY A 107 -19.78 13.44 7.18
C GLY A 107 -20.59 13.47 5.87
N VAL A 108 -21.14 12.32 5.51
CA VAL A 108 -21.82 12.08 4.22
C VAL A 108 -23.37 12.06 4.32
N SER A 109 -23.91 12.38 5.49
CA SER A 109 -25.35 12.48 5.72
C SER A 109 -25.69 13.65 6.63
N ASP A 110 -26.81 14.29 6.37
CA ASP A 110 -27.42 15.26 7.27
C ASP A 110 -28.47 14.52 8.13
N PRO A 111 -28.16 14.20 9.42
CA PRO A 111 -29.14 13.58 10.31
C PRO A 111 -30.29 14.55 10.57
N SER A 112 -31.49 14.04 10.82
CA SER A 112 -32.56 14.89 11.31
C SER A 112 -32.16 15.52 12.66
N ILE A 113 -32.68 16.71 12.95
CA ILE A 113 -32.41 17.37 14.24
C ILE A 113 -32.84 16.48 15.42
N ALA A 114 -33.93 15.74 15.26
CA ALA A 114 -34.42 14.81 16.29
C ALA A 114 -33.41 13.67 16.53
N ASP A 115 -32.86 13.06 15.48
CA ASP A 115 -31.87 12.00 15.59
C ASP A 115 -30.57 12.52 16.20
N ALA A 116 -30.14 13.70 15.79
CA ALA A 116 -28.93 14.33 16.31
C ALA A 116 -29.03 14.62 17.82
N VAL A 117 -30.15 15.16 18.26
CA VAL A 117 -30.44 15.41 19.70
C VAL A 117 -30.53 14.10 20.49
N THR A 118 -31.13 13.07 19.92
CA THR A 118 -31.17 11.73 20.51
C THR A 118 -29.76 11.14 20.61
N GLY A 119 -28.91 11.34 19.61
CA GLY A 119 -27.50 10.97 19.62
C GLY A 119 -26.73 11.61 20.79
N VAL A 120 -26.94 12.92 21.06
CA VAL A 120 -26.30 13.58 22.22
C VAL A 120 -26.69 12.90 23.55
N ARG A 121 -27.93 12.49 23.70
CA ARG A 121 -28.37 11.74 24.91
C ARG A 121 -27.67 10.39 25.02
N LEU A 122 -27.45 9.69 23.90
CA LEU A 122 -26.73 8.43 23.87
C LEU A 122 -25.29 8.59 24.40
N TYR A 123 -24.59 9.66 23.96
CA TYR A 123 -23.25 9.99 24.49
C TYR A 123 -23.27 10.28 25.98
N ARG A 124 -24.19 11.10 26.49
CA ARG A 124 -24.31 11.43 27.92
C ARG A 124 -24.58 10.20 28.79
N ALA A 125 -25.43 9.30 28.32
CA ALA A 125 -25.81 8.11 29.09
C ALA A 125 -24.69 7.07 29.19
N ASN A 126 -23.81 6.97 28.18
CA ASN A 126 -22.91 5.82 28.07
C ASN A 126 -21.43 6.16 28.21
N MET A 127 -20.96 7.33 27.69
CA MET A 127 -19.52 7.57 27.60
C MET A 127 -18.83 7.67 28.97
N LEU A 128 -19.18 8.66 29.77
CA LEU A 128 -18.52 8.88 31.05
C LEU A 128 -18.68 7.71 32.03
N PRO A 129 -19.86 7.11 32.24
CA PRO A 129 -20.00 5.97 33.14
C PRO A 129 -19.10 4.79 32.78
N ARG A 130 -19.04 4.41 31.50
CA ARG A 130 -18.24 3.27 31.05
C ARG A 130 -16.74 3.56 31.07
N LEU A 131 -16.31 4.73 30.61
CA LEU A 131 -14.90 5.12 30.67
C LEU A 131 -14.35 5.25 32.08
N SER A 132 -15.16 5.74 33.02
CA SER A 132 -14.74 5.93 34.43
C SER A 132 -14.75 4.64 35.26
N SER A 133 -15.58 3.66 34.90
CA SER A 133 -15.69 2.39 35.62
C SER A 133 -15.73 1.20 34.62
N PRO A 134 -14.63 0.97 33.90
CA PRO A 134 -14.60 -0.08 32.88
C PRO A 134 -14.59 -1.49 33.48
N GLU A 135 -15.42 -2.36 32.95
CA GLU A 135 -15.49 -3.78 33.25
C GLU A 135 -14.55 -4.59 32.34
N ALA A 136 -14.09 -5.75 32.81
CA ALA A 136 -13.39 -6.73 31.98
C ALA A 136 -14.38 -7.38 31.02
N ARG A 137 -14.21 -7.14 29.73
CA ARG A 137 -15.11 -7.66 28.69
C ARG A 137 -14.32 -8.38 27.61
N SER A 138 -14.50 -9.68 27.51
CA SER A 138 -13.79 -10.53 26.54
C SER A 138 -14.77 -11.27 25.63
N THR A 139 -14.25 -11.71 24.50
CA THR A 139 -14.97 -12.58 23.57
C THR A 139 -14.00 -13.55 22.89
N GLU A 140 -14.43 -14.79 22.73
CA GLU A 140 -13.63 -15.85 22.09
C GLU A 140 -13.89 -15.98 20.59
N ILE A 141 -14.93 -15.30 20.07
CA ILE A 141 -15.22 -15.35 18.64
C ILE A 141 -14.13 -14.64 17.82
N PRO A 142 -13.94 -15.04 16.55
CA PRO A 142 -13.05 -14.28 15.66
C PRO A 142 -13.50 -12.84 15.50
N VAL A 143 -12.59 -11.90 15.80
CA VAL A 143 -12.83 -10.45 15.68
C VAL A 143 -11.90 -9.87 14.64
N GLN A 144 -12.45 -9.07 13.73
CA GLN A 144 -11.70 -8.23 12.81
C GLN A 144 -11.97 -6.75 13.10
N VAL A 145 -10.92 -5.97 13.26
CA VAL A 145 -11.02 -4.51 13.38
C VAL A 145 -10.55 -3.90 12.05
N LEU A 146 -11.45 -3.22 11.36
CA LEU A 146 -11.11 -2.40 10.19
C LEU A 146 -10.85 -0.97 10.65
N VAL A 147 -9.60 -0.54 10.53
CA VAL A 147 -9.14 0.78 10.97
C VAL A 147 -9.04 1.71 9.78
N PRO A 148 -9.86 2.76 9.69
CA PRO A 148 -9.68 3.79 8.69
C PRO A 148 -8.38 4.58 8.97
N ARG A 149 -7.52 4.75 7.97
CA ARG A 149 -6.23 5.46 8.15
C ARG A 149 -6.37 6.93 8.54
N ARG A 150 -7.50 7.55 8.20
CA ARG A 150 -7.78 8.98 8.42
C ARG A 150 -9.06 9.17 9.25
N ASP A 151 -9.26 8.34 10.29
CA ASP A 151 -10.37 8.51 11.21
C ASP A 151 -10.11 9.73 12.13
N PRO A 152 -10.91 10.81 12.04
CA PRO A 152 -10.71 12.00 12.87
C PRO A 152 -11.25 11.83 14.30
N PHE A 153 -11.99 10.75 14.60
CA PHE A 153 -12.69 10.56 15.86
C PHE A 153 -12.05 9.51 16.76
N VAL A 154 -11.57 8.41 16.16
CA VAL A 154 -11.07 7.26 16.91
C VAL A 154 -9.66 6.89 16.47
N SER A 155 -8.70 7.03 17.37
CA SER A 155 -7.31 6.69 17.07
C SER A 155 -7.12 5.18 16.87
N ARG A 156 -6.09 4.83 16.08
CA ARG A 156 -5.73 3.45 15.81
C ARG A 156 -5.53 2.65 17.11
N SER A 157 -4.69 3.13 18.02
CA SER A 157 -4.36 2.40 19.26
C SER A 157 -5.56 2.17 20.16
N LEU A 158 -6.54 3.09 20.16
CA LEU A 158 -7.77 2.92 20.92
C LEU A 158 -8.63 1.75 20.39
N GLN A 159 -8.60 1.52 19.08
CA GLN A 159 -9.35 0.44 18.42
C GLN A 159 -8.62 -0.92 18.48
N THR A 160 -7.30 -0.93 18.53
CA THR A 160 -6.50 -2.14 18.25
C THR A 160 -5.77 -2.73 19.46
N ASP A 161 -5.58 -1.98 20.54
CA ASP A 161 -4.88 -2.48 21.73
C ASP A 161 -5.84 -3.30 22.63
N ILE A 162 -6.46 -4.33 22.02
CA ILE A 162 -7.53 -5.12 22.61
C ILE A 162 -7.25 -6.63 22.61
N SER A 163 -6.03 -7.05 22.27
CA SER A 163 -5.67 -8.48 22.14
C SER A 163 -5.92 -9.30 23.40
N GLN A 164 -5.80 -8.69 24.57
CA GLN A 164 -6.12 -9.34 25.86
C GLN A 164 -7.62 -9.64 26.02
N TRP A 165 -8.50 -8.98 25.26
CA TRP A 165 -9.95 -9.11 25.33
C TRP A 165 -10.53 -9.91 24.14
N ALA A 166 -9.78 -10.02 23.06
CA ALA A 166 -10.13 -10.73 21.84
C ALA A 166 -8.91 -11.52 21.35
N PRO A 167 -8.69 -12.75 21.83
CA PRO A 167 -7.52 -13.56 21.49
C PRO A 167 -7.44 -13.85 19.97
N SER A 168 -8.59 -14.05 19.32
CA SER A 168 -8.67 -14.27 17.86
C SER A 168 -8.87 -12.93 17.11
N LEU A 169 -7.88 -12.02 17.20
CA LEU A 169 -7.94 -10.67 16.64
C LEU A 169 -7.21 -10.56 15.30
N ALA A 170 -7.89 -9.98 14.31
CA ALA A 170 -7.30 -9.50 13.06
C ALA A 170 -7.43 -7.98 12.95
N ILE A 171 -6.38 -7.28 12.52
CA ILE A 171 -6.36 -5.81 12.38
C ILE A 171 -6.04 -5.47 10.94
N ARG A 172 -6.93 -4.75 10.25
CA ARG A 172 -6.70 -4.27 8.88
C ARG A 172 -6.84 -2.76 8.82
N GLU A 173 -5.85 -2.11 8.23
CA GLU A 173 -5.92 -0.70 7.91
C GLU A 173 -6.45 -0.52 6.50
N LEU A 174 -7.53 0.24 6.35
CA LEU A 174 -8.10 0.58 5.05
C LEU A 174 -7.92 2.08 4.76
N ALA A 175 -7.75 2.40 3.48
CA ALA A 175 -7.81 3.79 3.03
C ALA A 175 -9.20 4.39 3.33
N GLY A 176 -9.24 5.67 3.67
CA GLY A 176 -10.48 6.37 3.96
C GLY A 176 -10.56 6.91 5.39
N GLY A 177 -11.65 7.61 5.67
CA GLY A 177 -11.96 8.22 6.96
C GLY A 177 -13.01 7.43 7.73
N HIS A 178 -13.57 8.05 8.75
CA HIS A 178 -14.56 7.45 9.65
C HIS A 178 -15.72 6.74 8.92
N TRP A 179 -16.22 7.31 7.83
CA TRP A 179 -17.36 6.80 7.05
C TRP A 179 -16.98 5.69 6.06
N LEU A 180 -16.02 4.87 6.41
CA LEU A 180 -15.46 3.80 5.59
C LEU A 180 -16.50 2.91 4.89
N PRO A 181 -17.59 2.44 5.54
CA PRO A 181 -18.60 1.61 4.88
C PRO A 181 -19.31 2.31 3.70
N ARG A 182 -19.35 3.65 3.70
CA ARG A 182 -19.98 4.45 2.63
C ARG A 182 -18.99 4.86 1.55
N THR A 183 -17.77 5.20 1.94
CA THR A 183 -16.74 5.69 1.01
C THR A 183 -15.98 4.57 0.31
N HIS A 184 -15.82 3.41 0.96
CA HIS A 184 -15.08 2.25 0.46
C HIS A 184 -15.84 0.93 0.66
N PRO A 185 -17.11 0.82 0.19
CA PRO A 185 -17.99 -0.32 0.48
C PRO A 185 -17.40 -1.65 -0.02
N ARG A 186 -16.76 -1.66 -1.19
CA ARG A 186 -16.12 -2.87 -1.75
C ARG A 186 -15.01 -3.42 -0.87
N GLY A 187 -14.14 -2.55 -0.35
CA GLY A 187 -13.06 -2.94 0.55
C GLY A 187 -13.57 -3.51 1.88
N VAL A 188 -14.60 -2.88 2.44
CA VAL A 188 -15.26 -3.34 3.67
C VAL A 188 -15.95 -4.69 3.44
N ALA A 189 -16.74 -4.83 2.37
CA ALA A 189 -17.43 -6.07 2.03
C ALA A 189 -16.44 -7.23 1.84
N ARG A 190 -15.37 -7.03 1.06
CA ARG A 190 -14.34 -8.03 0.86
C ARG A 190 -13.70 -8.48 2.19
N CYS A 191 -13.30 -7.54 3.03
CA CYS A 191 -12.71 -7.89 4.33
C CYS A 191 -13.68 -8.65 5.23
N ALA A 192 -14.97 -8.28 5.21
CA ALA A 192 -16.00 -8.99 5.98
C ALA A 192 -16.23 -10.40 5.44
N SER A 193 -16.38 -10.57 4.11
CA SER A 193 -16.56 -11.89 3.47
C SER A 193 -15.39 -12.82 3.77
N GLU A 194 -14.15 -12.33 3.68
CA GLU A 194 -12.95 -13.12 3.99
C GLU A 194 -12.94 -13.65 5.45
N LEU A 195 -13.44 -12.87 6.42
CA LEU A 195 -13.58 -13.33 7.80
C LEU A 195 -14.74 -14.32 7.95
N ILE A 196 -15.88 -14.07 7.29
CA ILE A 196 -17.06 -14.93 7.31
C ILE A 196 -16.72 -16.30 6.74
N ASP A 197 -16.17 -16.35 5.53
CA ASP A 197 -15.81 -17.60 4.85
C ASP A 197 -14.84 -18.42 5.69
N HIS A 198 -13.86 -17.80 6.32
CA HIS A 198 -12.93 -18.48 7.23
C HIS A 198 -13.63 -18.98 8.50
N ALA A 199 -14.51 -18.20 9.09
CA ALA A 199 -15.28 -18.59 10.29
C ALA A 199 -16.27 -19.74 10.01
N GLU A 200 -16.70 -19.90 8.75
CA GLU A 200 -17.52 -21.03 8.26
C GLU A 200 -16.69 -22.27 7.86
N GLY A 201 -15.36 -22.25 8.11
CA GLY A 201 -14.47 -23.39 7.86
C GLY A 201 -13.76 -23.34 6.51
N GLY A 202 -13.88 -22.26 5.77
CA GLY A 202 -13.13 -22.03 4.54
C GLY A 202 -11.63 -21.82 4.80
N PRO A 203 -10.79 -21.90 3.75
CA PRO A 203 -9.35 -21.64 3.88
C PRO A 203 -9.10 -20.20 4.35
N GLU A 204 -8.08 -20.00 5.17
CA GLU A 204 -7.72 -18.67 5.63
C GLU A 204 -7.12 -17.83 4.49
N PRO A 205 -7.78 -16.74 4.08
CA PRO A 205 -7.26 -15.84 3.02
C PRO A 205 -5.96 -15.15 3.47
N ARG A 206 -5.05 -14.90 2.52
CA ARG A 206 -3.78 -14.22 2.79
C ARG A 206 -3.98 -12.89 3.52
N GLY A 207 -4.95 -12.09 3.12
CA GLY A 207 -5.26 -10.81 3.75
C GLY A 207 -5.66 -10.93 5.22
N LEU A 208 -6.40 -11.97 5.57
CA LEU A 208 -6.78 -12.25 6.96
C LEU A 208 -5.58 -12.76 7.76
N ARG A 209 -4.81 -13.70 7.22
CA ARG A 209 -3.59 -14.24 7.85
C ARG A 209 -2.57 -13.13 8.17
N ARG A 210 -2.33 -12.19 7.23
CA ARG A 210 -1.49 -11.02 7.46
C ARG A 210 -2.02 -10.11 8.54
N ALA A 211 -3.33 -10.01 8.68
CA ALA A 211 -4.01 -9.14 9.64
C ALA A 211 -4.03 -9.69 11.06
N ARG A 212 -3.75 -10.98 11.27
CA ARG A 212 -3.74 -11.58 12.61
C ARG A 212 -2.80 -10.84 13.53
N TYR A 213 -3.31 -10.49 14.69
CA TYR A 213 -2.48 -9.94 15.73
C TYR A 213 -1.49 -11.01 16.22
N SER A 214 -0.20 -10.65 16.25
CA SER A 214 0.86 -11.50 16.78
C SER A 214 1.81 -10.65 17.62
N GLU A 215 2.14 -11.11 18.80
CA GLU A 215 3.15 -10.48 19.66
C GLU A 215 4.57 -10.61 19.08
N ARG A 216 4.80 -11.62 18.24
CA ARG A 216 6.08 -11.85 17.56
C ARG A 216 5.99 -11.34 16.13
N PRO A 217 6.78 -10.33 15.74
CA PRO A 217 6.81 -9.87 14.37
C PRO A 217 7.31 -11.03 13.47
N GLY A 218 6.53 -11.35 12.44
CA GLY A 218 6.94 -12.26 11.35
C GLY A 218 8.05 -11.66 10.48
N LYS A 219 8.41 -12.35 9.39
CA LYS A 219 9.29 -11.77 8.36
C LYS A 219 8.67 -10.47 7.84
N ARG A 220 9.52 -9.53 7.42
CA ARG A 220 9.15 -8.15 7.05
C ARG A 220 8.00 -8.01 6.04
N PHE A 221 7.96 -8.92 5.05
CA PHE A 221 6.97 -8.94 3.98
C PHE A 221 6.15 -10.23 4.01
N ALA A 222 6.06 -10.88 5.18
CA ALA A 222 5.23 -12.06 5.34
C ALA A 222 3.79 -11.78 4.90
N ASP A 223 3.23 -12.74 4.15
CA ASP A 223 1.86 -12.68 3.62
C ASP A 223 1.55 -11.48 2.71
N GLN A 224 2.58 -10.84 2.14
CA GLN A 224 2.39 -9.83 1.09
C GLN A 224 2.58 -10.43 -0.29
N LEU A 225 1.75 -10.01 -1.25
CA LEU A 225 1.86 -10.36 -2.67
C LEU A 225 2.63 -9.27 -3.41
N VAL A 226 3.74 -9.66 -4.01
CA VAL A 226 4.62 -8.75 -4.76
C VAL A 226 4.66 -9.16 -6.22
N VAL A 227 4.22 -8.28 -7.12
CA VAL A 227 4.29 -8.48 -8.57
C VAL A 227 5.45 -7.68 -9.14
N ILE A 228 6.29 -8.31 -9.96
CA ILE A 228 7.49 -7.68 -10.52
C ILE A 228 7.55 -7.94 -12.03
N THR A 229 7.55 -6.89 -12.84
CA THR A 229 7.73 -6.99 -14.28
C THR A 229 9.21 -6.96 -14.67
N GLY A 230 9.58 -7.67 -15.75
CA GLY A 230 10.97 -7.81 -16.16
C GLY A 230 11.81 -8.54 -15.08
N ALA A 231 11.19 -9.52 -14.41
CA ALA A 231 11.81 -10.25 -13.32
C ALA A 231 12.74 -11.38 -13.78
N GLY A 232 12.83 -11.64 -15.07
CA GLY A 232 13.67 -12.67 -15.64
C GLY A 232 15.16 -12.44 -15.50
N SER A 233 15.62 -11.20 -15.21
CA SER A 233 17.06 -10.89 -15.07
C SER A 233 17.32 -9.64 -14.24
N GLY A 234 18.58 -9.31 -14.00
CA GLY A 234 19.05 -8.03 -13.46
C GLY A 234 18.41 -7.59 -12.16
N ILE A 235 17.99 -6.34 -12.09
CA ILE A 235 17.35 -5.73 -10.91
C ILE A 235 16.04 -6.45 -10.57
N GLY A 236 15.21 -6.77 -11.57
CA GLY A 236 13.93 -7.44 -11.37
C GLY A 236 14.08 -8.80 -10.69
N ARG A 237 14.96 -9.67 -11.21
CA ARG A 237 15.26 -10.97 -10.58
C ARG A 237 15.80 -10.80 -9.15
N ALA A 238 16.78 -9.94 -8.96
CA ALA A 238 17.37 -9.72 -7.65
C ALA A 238 16.34 -9.21 -6.64
N THR A 239 15.41 -8.33 -7.10
CA THR A 239 14.31 -7.81 -6.29
C THR A 239 13.31 -8.91 -5.93
N ALA A 240 12.98 -9.79 -6.87
CA ALA A 240 12.12 -10.94 -6.62
C ALA A 240 12.68 -11.85 -5.52
N LEU A 241 13.97 -12.19 -5.61
CA LEU A 241 14.65 -13.03 -4.62
C LEU A 241 14.74 -12.35 -3.24
N GLU A 242 15.01 -11.04 -3.21
CA GLU A 242 15.10 -10.28 -1.95
C GLU A 242 13.75 -10.23 -1.23
N PHE A 243 12.63 -9.96 -1.94
CA PHE A 243 11.30 -9.98 -1.35
C PHE A 243 10.90 -11.38 -0.87
N ALA A 244 11.17 -12.44 -1.65
CA ALA A 244 10.91 -13.82 -1.24
C ALA A 244 11.67 -14.18 0.04
N ALA A 245 12.96 -13.86 0.14
CA ALA A 245 13.76 -14.08 1.34
C ALA A 245 13.17 -13.40 2.59
N HIS A 246 12.48 -12.27 2.39
CA HIS A 246 11.79 -11.54 3.46
C HIS A 246 10.34 -11.97 3.68
N GLY A 247 9.89 -13.05 3.04
CA GLY A 247 8.61 -13.73 3.33
C GLY A 247 7.46 -13.37 2.41
N ALA A 248 7.70 -12.57 1.35
CA ALA A 248 6.66 -12.24 0.37
C ALA A 248 6.38 -13.41 -0.56
N GLU A 249 5.11 -13.57 -0.96
CA GLU A 249 4.72 -14.31 -2.15
C GLU A 249 5.06 -13.47 -3.39
N VAL A 250 5.80 -14.04 -4.34
CA VAL A 250 6.32 -13.30 -5.49
C VAL A 250 5.71 -13.81 -6.78
N ILE A 251 5.20 -12.90 -7.59
CA ILE A 251 4.81 -13.13 -8.97
C ILE A 251 5.87 -12.48 -9.87
N ALA A 252 6.65 -13.32 -10.51
CA ALA A 252 7.70 -12.90 -11.44
C ALA A 252 7.16 -12.89 -12.86
N THR A 253 7.12 -11.73 -13.53
CA THR A 253 6.71 -11.67 -14.94
C THR A 253 7.86 -11.21 -15.83
N ASP A 254 7.96 -11.80 -17.01
CA ASP A 254 8.93 -11.42 -18.04
C ASP A 254 8.38 -11.80 -19.43
N ILE A 255 8.87 -11.17 -20.48
CA ILE A 255 8.57 -11.57 -21.86
C ILE A 255 9.18 -12.96 -22.19
N ASP A 256 10.29 -13.30 -21.52
CA ASP A 256 10.92 -14.62 -21.58
C ASP A 256 10.31 -15.56 -20.52
N ALA A 257 9.49 -16.50 -20.97
CA ALA A 257 8.82 -17.50 -20.15
C ALA A 257 9.79 -18.28 -19.25
N TYR A 258 10.90 -18.75 -19.81
CA TYR A 258 11.90 -19.52 -19.08
C TYR A 258 12.59 -18.71 -18.00
N ALA A 259 12.91 -17.44 -18.30
CA ALA A 259 13.54 -16.54 -17.35
C ALA A 259 12.60 -16.17 -16.17
N ALA A 260 11.30 -15.99 -16.44
CA ALA A 260 10.28 -15.76 -15.43
C ALA A 260 10.14 -16.97 -14.49
N GLU A 261 9.94 -18.17 -15.06
CA GLU A 261 9.78 -19.42 -14.30
C GLU A 261 11.03 -19.76 -13.49
N ARG A 262 12.21 -19.58 -14.07
CA ARG A 262 13.47 -19.76 -13.34
C ARG A 262 13.59 -18.84 -12.14
N THR A 263 13.16 -17.60 -12.27
CA THR A 263 13.16 -16.65 -11.14
C THR A 263 12.17 -17.06 -10.07
N ALA A 264 10.96 -17.49 -10.45
CA ALA A 264 9.96 -18.00 -9.51
C ALA A 264 10.44 -19.24 -8.77
N THR A 265 11.07 -20.20 -9.46
CA THR A 265 11.67 -21.38 -8.85
C THR A 265 12.73 -21.00 -7.82
N LEU A 266 13.66 -20.08 -8.17
CA LEU A 266 14.67 -19.60 -7.23
C LEU A 266 14.05 -18.87 -6.04
N ALA A 267 13.05 -18.03 -6.25
CA ALA A 267 12.35 -17.31 -5.19
C ALA A 267 11.66 -18.27 -4.21
N SER A 268 11.06 -19.36 -4.73
CA SER A 268 10.41 -20.40 -3.93
C SER A 268 11.37 -21.17 -3.02
N THR A 269 12.68 -21.15 -3.28
CA THR A 269 13.69 -21.74 -2.37
C THR A 269 14.01 -20.83 -1.19
N LEU A 270 13.68 -19.55 -1.26
CA LEU A 270 14.02 -18.54 -0.24
C LEU A 270 12.84 -18.15 0.65
N GLY A 271 11.63 -18.31 0.14
CA GLY A 271 10.41 -17.86 0.79
C GLY A 271 9.18 -18.70 0.46
N PRO A 272 7.98 -18.11 0.52
CA PRO A 272 6.74 -18.74 0.07
C PRO A 272 6.81 -19.11 -1.42
N ARG A 273 5.86 -19.96 -1.86
CA ARG A 273 5.75 -20.32 -3.28
C ARG A 273 5.63 -19.06 -4.14
N ALA A 274 6.49 -18.95 -5.14
CA ALA A 274 6.45 -17.92 -6.16
C ALA A 274 5.95 -18.52 -7.49
N SER A 275 5.40 -17.68 -8.37
CA SER A 275 4.88 -18.09 -9.68
C SER A 275 5.48 -17.24 -10.79
N GLY A 276 5.79 -17.87 -11.93
CA GLY A 276 6.27 -17.22 -13.13
C GLY A 276 5.15 -17.04 -14.17
N TYR A 277 5.11 -15.88 -14.84
CA TYR A 277 4.16 -15.62 -15.92
C TYR A 277 4.85 -14.94 -17.10
N VAL A 278 4.43 -15.30 -18.30
CA VAL A 278 4.82 -14.57 -19.53
C VAL A 278 4.01 -13.29 -19.60
N LEU A 279 4.68 -12.16 -19.76
CA LEU A 279 4.02 -10.87 -19.91
C LEU A 279 4.85 -9.93 -20.76
N ASP A 280 4.32 -9.53 -21.90
CA ASP A 280 4.79 -8.35 -22.61
C ASP A 280 4.09 -7.12 -22.05
N VAL A 281 4.83 -6.26 -21.39
CA VAL A 281 4.30 -5.04 -20.77
C VAL A 281 3.90 -3.98 -21.79
N ALA A 282 4.40 -4.07 -23.04
CA ALA A 282 4.03 -3.19 -24.15
C ALA A 282 2.61 -3.46 -24.65
N ASP A 283 2.12 -4.70 -24.50
CA ASP A 283 0.74 -5.09 -24.85
C ASP A 283 -0.23 -4.82 -23.70
N GLY A 284 -1.00 -3.73 -23.79
CA GLY A 284 -1.99 -3.36 -22.80
C GLY A 284 -3.07 -4.43 -22.57
N GLY A 285 -3.49 -5.13 -23.62
CA GLY A 285 -4.47 -6.21 -23.52
C GLY A 285 -3.91 -7.44 -22.79
N ALA A 286 -2.62 -7.76 -22.98
CA ALA A 286 -1.94 -8.80 -22.22
C ALA A 286 -1.85 -8.43 -20.73
N VAL A 287 -1.58 -7.15 -20.41
CA VAL A 287 -1.54 -6.69 -19.02
C VAL A 287 -2.92 -6.73 -18.35
N GLU A 288 -3.99 -6.38 -19.08
CA GLU A 288 -5.37 -6.49 -18.56
C GLU A 288 -5.74 -7.94 -18.23
N LYS A 289 -5.51 -8.88 -19.16
CA LYS A 289 -5.72 -10.32 -18.93
C LYS A 289 -4.89 -10.85 -17.77
N PHE A 290 -3.64 -10.42 -17.66
CA PHE A 290 -2.79 -10.78 -16.54
C PHE A 290 -3.38 -10.27 -15.21
N GLY A 291 -3.93 -9.06 -15.19
CA GLY A 291 -4.62 -8.51 -14.00
C GLY A 291 -5.80 -9.37 -13.55
N GLU A 292 -6.59 -9.89 -14.49
CA GLU A 292 -7.69 -10.83 -14.20
C GLU A 292 -7.17 -12.14 -13.61
N VAL A 293 -6.20 -12.78 -14.27
CA VAL A 293 -5.56 -14.03 -13.81
C VAL A 293 -4.94 -13.86 -12.41
N LEU A 294 -4.27 -12.72 -12.18
CA LEU A 294 -3.68 -12.40 -10.89
C LEU A 294 -4.75 -12.33 -9.79
N ARG A 295 -5.84 -11.60 -10.06
CA ARG A 295 -6.95 -11.45 -9.11
C ARG A 295 -7.59 -12.78 -8.75
N GLU A 296 -7.82 -13.65 -9.74
CA GLU A 296 -8.48 -14.94 -9.56
C GLU A 296 -7.59 -15.94 -8.80
N ASN A 297 -6.32 -16.04 -9.16
CA ASN A 297 -5.42 -17.08 -8.65
C ASN A 297 -4.62 -16.66 -7.42
N HIS A 298 -4.33 -15.37 -7.26
CA HIS A 298 -3.45 -14.84 -6.22
C HIS A 298 -4.09 -13.72 -5.39
N GLY A 299 -5.15 -13.10 -5.89
CA GLY A 299 -5.82 -11.96 -5.26
C GLY A 299 -5.15 -10.62 -5.60
N ILE A 300 -5.37 -9.64 -4.73
CA ILE A 300 -4.91 -8.26 -4.94
C ILE A 300 -3.46 -8.13 -4.51
N PRO A 301 -2.57 -7.53 -5.34
CA PRO A 301 -1.19 -7.31 -4.97
C PRO A 301 -1.06 -6.23 -3.89
N ASP A 302 -0.08 -6.40 -3.00
CA ASP A 302 0.30 -5.41 -2.00
C ASP A 302 1.39 -4.47 -2.52
N ILE A 303 2.27 -5.00 -3.39
CA ILE A 303 3.37 -4.26 -4.00
C ILE A 303 3.44 -4.63 -5.48
N VAL A 304 3.50 -3.61 -6.33
CA VAL A 304 3.72 -3.76 -7.76
C VAL A 304 5.01 -3.04 -8.14
N ILE A 305 5.93 -3.74 -8.81
CA ILE A 305 7.21 -3.19 -9.25
C ILE A 305 7.27 -3.22 -10.77
N ASN A 306 7.01 -2.08 -11.38
CA ASN A 306 7.17 -1.85 -12.80
C ASN A 306 8.66 -1.68 -13.11
N ASN A 307 9.33 -2.80 -13.40
CA ASN A 307 10.77 -2.84 -13.60
C ASN A 307 11.16 -3.17 -15.04
N ALA A 308 10.30 -3.79 -15.84
CA ALA A 308 10.60 -4.09 -17.25
C ALA A 308 11.10 -2.84 -18.00
N GLY A 309 12.13 -3.02 -18.81
CA GLY A 309 12.72 -1.91 -19.55
C GLY A 309 13.89 -2.32 -20.42
N ILE A 310 14.06 -1.58 -21.51
CA ILE A 310 15.13 -1.76 -22.52
C ILE A 310 15.99 -0.49 -22.62
N GLY A 311 17.18 -0.63 -23.17
CA GLY A 311 18.11 0.46 -23.44
C GLY A 311 18.24 0.76 -24.94
N VAL A 312 18.19 2.05 -25.29
CA VAL A 312 18.57 2.54 -26.63
C VAL A 312 19.59 3.67 -26.44
N ALA A 313 20.73 3.54 -27.07
CA ALA A 313 21.83 4.51 -27.03
C ALA A 313 22.22 4.93 -28.45
N GLY A 314 22.38 6.22 -28.65
CA GLY A 314 22.78 6.81 -29.93
C GLY A 314 22.38 8.26 -30.06
N PRO A 315 22.86 8.98 -31.09
CA PRO A 315 22.47 10.37 -31.35
C PRO A 315 20.98 10.46 -31.71
N PHE A 316 20.35 11.57 -31.36
CA PHE A 316 18.93 11.80 -31.61
C PHE A 316 18.55 11.67 -33.10
N LEU A 317 19.32 12.31 -33.95
CA LEU A 317 19.03 12.34 -35.41
C LEU A 317 19.23 10.99 -36.10
N ASP A 318 20.03 10.12 -35.53
CA ASP A 318 20.31 8.78 -36.08
C ASP A 318 19.36 7.70 -35.54
N THR A 319 18.60 8.02 -34.49
CA THR A 319 17.66 7.08 -33.86
C THR A 319 16.39 6.98 -34.70
N ALA A 320 16.11 5.80 -35.25
CA ALA A 320 14.93 5.57 -36.09
C ALA A 320 13.63 5.70 -35.26
N VAL A 321 12.53 6.08 -35.92
CA VAL A 321 11.20 6.17 -35.32
C VAL A 321 10.81 4.84 -34.64
N ALA A 322 11.08 3.72 -35.30
CA ALA A 322 10.79 2.39 -34.75
C ALA A 322 11.54 2.10 -33.42
N ASP A 323 12.77 2.61 -33.24
CA ASP A 323 13.50 2.48 -31.99
C ASP A 323 12.88 3.36 -30.90
N TRP A 324 12.39 4.54 -31.25
CA TRP A 324 11.63 5.41 -30.37
C TRP A 324 10.32 4.76 -29.93
N GLU A 325 9.53 4.22 -30.87
CA GLU A 325 8.28 3.52 -30.58
C GLU A 325 8.55 2.36 -29.63
N ARG A 326 9.47 1.49 -29.94
CA ARG A 326 9.81 0.32 -29.13
C ARG A 326 10.24 0.69 -27.71
N ILE A 327 11.08 1.73 -27.51
CA ILE A 327 11.51 2.11 -26.17
C ILE A 327 10.40 2.81 -25.39
N ILE A 328 9.53 3.57 -26.05
CA ILE A 328 8.35 4.19 -25.43
C ILE A 328 7.37 3.11 -25.00
N ASP A 329 7.09 2.13 -25.85
CA ASP A 329 6.14 1.04 -25.56
C ASP A 329 6.56 0.25 -24.32
N VAL A 330 7.82 -0.14 -24.23
CA VAL A 330 8.30 -0.92 -23.08
C VAL A 330 8.50 -0.04 -21.85
N ASN A 331 9.27 1.06 -21.97
CA ASN A 331 9.73 1.81 -20.80
C ASN A 331 8.70 2.78 -20.22
N LEU A 332 7.72 3.22 -21.02
CA LEU A 332 6.71 4.18 -20.61
C LEU A 332 5.31 3.56 -20.60
N TRP A 333 4.82 3.04 -21.74
CA TRP A 333 3.52 2.40 -21.78
C TRP A 333 3.45 1.19 -20.86
N GLY A 334 4.49 0.37 -20.79
CA GLY A 334 4.55 -0.76 -19.86
C GLY A 334 4.36 -0.33 -18.40
N VAL A 335 4.94 0.80 -18.00
CA VAL A 335 4.74 1.37 -16.65
C VAL A 335 3.32 1.92 -16.50
N ILE A 336 2.78 2.60 -17.52
CA ILE A 336 1.41 3.11 -17.52
C ILE A 336 0.41 1.97 -17.39
N HIS A 337 0.55 0.90 -18.18
CA HIS A 337 -0.31 -0.28 -18.12
C HIS A 337 -0.28 -0.92 -16.73
N GLY A 338 0.93 -1.17 -16.18
CA GLY A 338 1.09 -1.72 -14.83
C GLY A 338 0.45 -0.85 -13.74
N CYS A 339 0.63 0.47 -13.80
CA CYS A 339 0.01 1.40 -12.86
C CYS A 339 -1.53 1.42 -12.99
N ARG A 340 -2.06 1.41 -14.22
CA ARG A 340 -3.52 1.45 -14.45
C ARG A 340 -4.19 0.16 -14.04
N VAL A 341 -3.68 -0.99 -14.49
CA VAL A 341 -4.33 -2.29 -14.27
C VAL A 341 -4.08 -2.77 -12.84
N LEU A 342 -2.82 -2.93 -12.44
CA LEU A 342 -2.49 -3.48 -11.13
C LEU A 342 -2.71 -2.47 -10.01
N GLY A 343 -2.43 -1.19 -10.24
CA GLY A 343 -2.76 -0.10 -9.33
C GLY A 343 -4.28 0.07 -9.16
N GLY A 344 -5.06 -0.11 -10.23
CA GLY A 344 -6.52 -0.14 -10.20
C GLY A 344 -7.05 -1.26 -9.31
N LEU A 345 -6.52 -2.50 -9.45
CA LEU A 345 -6.86 -3.62 -8.55
C LEU A 345 -6.57 -3.30 -7.08
N MET A 346 -5.45 -2.63 -6.79
CA MET A 346 -5.10 -2.22 -5.42
C MET A 346 -6.09 -1.16 -4.88
N ALA A 347 -6.46 -0.18 -5.71
CA ALA A 347 -7.42 0.87 -5.34
C ALA A 347 -8.81 0.28 -5.06
N ASP A 348 -9.32 -0.58 -5.95
CA ASP A 348 -10.58 -1.31 -5.76
C ASP A 348 -10.57 -2.20 -4.50
N GLY A 349 -9.41 -2.74 -4.16
CA GLY A 349 -9.22 -3.52 -2.96
C GLY A 349 -9.29 -2.74 -1.66
N GLY A 350 -9.01 -1.44 -1.69
CA GLY A 350 -9.10 -0.53 -0.55
C GLY A 350 -8.11 -0.77 0.59
N ALA A 351 -7.25 -1.79 0.50
CA ALA A 351 -6.22 -2.06 1.51
C ALA A 351 -4.97 -1.17 1.37
N GLY A 352 -4.93 -0.36 0.30
CA GLY A 352 -3.75 0.40 -0.07
C GLY A 352 -2.65 -0.50 -0.63
N GLY A 353 -1.41 -0.04 -0.58
CA GLY A 353 -0.24 -0.79 -1.06
C GLY A 353 0.87 0.11 -1.57
N THR A 354 1.75 -0.42 -2.42
CA THR A 354 2.86 0.37 -2.98
C THR A 354 3.08 0.07 -4.46
N LEU A 355 3.06 1.10 -5.29
CA LEU A 355 3.53 1.07 -6.67
C LEU A 355 5.00 1.53 -6.71
N VAL A 356 5.86 0.74 -7.33
CA VAL A 356 7.28 1.06 -7.50
C VAL A 356 7.57 1.13 -8.99
N ASN A 357 7.99 2.29 -9.48
CA ASN A 357 8.34 2.48 -10.88
C ASN A 357 9.86 2.66 -11.02
N ILE A 358 10.49 1.80 -11.81
CA ILE A 358 11.93 1.88 -12.06
C ILE A 358 12.20 2.92 -13.14
N ALA A 359 12.51 4.14 -12.69
CA ALA A 359 13.04 5.21 -13.50
C ALA A 359 14.56 5.03 -13.76
N SER A 360 15.35 6.08 -13.68
CA SER A 360 16.81 6.07 -13.81
C SER A 360 17.39 7.41 -13.34
N ALA A 361 18.68 7.45 -13.01
CA ALA A 361 19.41 8.71 -12.90
C ALA A 361 19.41 9.51 -14.23
N ALA A 362 19.28 8.84 -15.36
CA ALA A 362 19.11 9.46 -16.68
C ALA A 362 17.85 10.34 -16.76
N ALA A 363 16.87 10.15 -15.87
CA ALA A 363 15.65 10.98 -15.80
C ALA A 363 15.93 12.46 -15.49
N TYR A 364 17.03 12.74 -14.81
CA TYR A 364 17.43 14.10 -14.40
C TYR A 364 18.88 14.45 -14.75
N LEU A 365 19.61 13.51 -15.36
CA LEU A 365 20.97 13.72 -15.89
C LEU A 365 20.92 13.65 -17.42
N PRO A 366 20.80 14.78 -18.12
CA PRO A 366 20.75 14.79 -19.57
C PRO A 366 22.05 14.27 -20.15
N SER A 367 21.95 13.45 -21.20
CA SER A 367 23.10 12.88 -21.91
C SER A 367 22.82 12.84 -23.41
N ARG A 368 23.75 13.36 -24.22
CA ARG A 368 23.67 13.28 -25.69
C ARG A 368 23.71 11.86 -26.23
N ALA A 369 24.19 10.89 -25.44
CA ALA A 369 24.29 9.49 -25.84
C ALA A 369 23.01 8.68 -25.59
N LEU A 370 22.05 9.20 -24.83
CA LEU A 370 20.89 8.44 -24.38
C LEU A 370 19.57 9.23 -24.47
N PRO A 371 19.31 10.01 -25.55
CA PRO A 371 18.14 10.90 -25.59
C PRO A 371 16.81 10.12 -25.45
N ALA A 372 16.61 9.03 -26.18
CA ALA A 372 15.39 8.24 -26.12
C ALA A 372 15.19 7.60 -24.75
N TYR A 373 16.23 6.98 -24.20
CA TYR A 373 16.18 6.37 -22.87
C TYR A 373 15.90 7.39 -21.78
N ALA A 374 16.63 8.51 -21.78
CA ALA A 374 16.46 9.57 -20.79
C ALA A 374 15.04 10.17 -20.81
N THR A 375 14.48 10.39 -22.01
CA THR A 375 13.11 10.87 -22.19
C THR A 375 12.09 9.94 -21.55
N THR A 376 12.16 8.62 -21.83
CA THR A 376 11.22 7.67 -21.23
C THR A 376 11.35 7.60 -19.71
N LYS A 377 12.58 7.63 -19.18
CA LYS A 377 12.81 7.56 -17.73
C LYS A 377 12.44 8.86 -17.01
N ALA A 378 12.56 10.02 -17.67
CA ALA A 378 12.05 11.31 -17.18
C ALA A 378 10.51 11.31 -17.10
N ALA A 379 9.84 10.77 -18.12
CA ALA A 379 8.38 10.60 -18.13
C ALA A 379 7.91 9.68 -17.00
N VAL A 380 8.57 8.55 -16.77
CA VAL A 380 8.26 7.65 -15.65
C VAL A 380 8.44 8.34 -14.28
N LEU A 381 9.48 9.15 -14.12
CA LEU A 381 9.70 9.90 -12.89
C LEU A 381 8.57 10.92 -12.66
N ALA A 382 8.19 11.68 -13.68
CA ALA A 382 7.10 12.66 -13.61
C ALA A 382 5.76 11.98 -13.32
N LEU A 383 5.43 10.90 -14.06
CA LEU A 383 4.23 10.09 -13.82
C LEU A 383 4.15 9.61 -12.36
N SER A 384 5.25 9.08 -11.83
CA SER A 384 5.29 8.58 -10.45
C SER A 384 5.00 9.67 -9.41
N GLN A 385 5.47 10.90 -9.66
CA GLN A 385 5.20 12.05 -8.80
C GLN A 385 3.72 12.47 -8.85
N CYS A 386 3.10 12.48 -10.03
CA CYS A 386 1.68 12.76 -10.19
C CYS A 386 0.82 11.70 -9.49
N LEU A 387 1.08 10.42 -9.79
CA LEU A 387 0.34 9.30 -9.19
C LEU A 387 0.47 9.24 -7.66
N ARG A 388 1.60 9.69 -7.10
CA ARG A 388 1.76 9.74 -5.64
C ARG A 388 0.74 10.67 -4.97
N GLY A 389 0.40 11.80 -5.60
CA GLY A 389 -0.64 12.69 -5.11
C GLY A 389 -2.03 12.12 -5.30
N GLU A 390 -2.30 11.60 -6.50
CA GLU A 390 -3.61 11.07 -6.87
C GLU A 390 -4.01 9.83 -6.05
N LEU A 391 -3.09 8.88 -5.89
CA LEU A 391 -3.37 7.58 -5.24
C LEU A 391 -3.24 7.60 -3.71
N ASP A 392 -2.85 8.74 -3.11
CA ASP A 392 -2.75 8.88 -1.65
C ASP A 392 -4.09 8.65 -0.95
N GLU A 393 -5.19 9.08 -1.57
CA GLU A 393 -6.55 8.85 -1.05
C GLU A 393 -6.91 7.36 -1.03
N ALA A 394 -6.44 6.59 -2.00
CA ALA A 394 -6.59 5.13 -2.03
C ALA A 394 -5.60 4.41 -1.09
N GLY A 395 -4.74 5.14 -0.38
CA GLY A 395 -3.72 4.59 0.50
C GLY A 395 -2.59 3.87 -0.25
N ILE A 396 -2.39 4.17 -1.53
CA ILE A 396 -1.35 3.57 -2.35
C ILE A 396 -0.17 4.53 -2.41
N GLY A 397 0.95 4.11 -1.81
CA GLY A 397 2.21 4.80 -1.92
C GLY A 397 2.83 4.61 -3.30
N VAL A 398 3.44 5.67 -3.88
CA VAL A 398 4.18 5.54 -5.13
C VAL A 398 5.64 5.89 -4.92
N VAL A 399 6.53 5.00 -5.35
CA VAL A 399 7.99 5.11 -5.22
C VAL A 399 8.63 5.14 -6.60
N ALA A 400 9.25 6.25 -6.98
CA ALA A 400 10.11 6.32 -8.15
C ALA A 400 11.53 5.89 -7.76
N VAL A 401 12.00 4.78 -8.30
CA VAL A 401 13.38 4.31 -8.09
C VAL A 401 14.25 4.82 -9.22
N CYS A 402 15.35 5.49 -8.86
CA CYS A 402 16.31 6.05 -9.82
C CYS A 402 17.69 5.37 -9.64
N PRO A 403 17.93 4.22 -10.29
CA PRO A 403 19.24 3.61 -10.32
C PRO A 403 20.22 4.47 -11.15
N GLY A 404 21.48 4.51 -10.72
CA GLY A 404 22.59 4.91 -11.59
C GLY A 404 23.17 3.69 -12.31
N PHE A 405 24.48 3.52 -12.26
CA PHE A 405 25.15 2.41 -12.93
C PHE A 405 25.07 1.12 -12.11
N VAL A 406 24.12 0.24 -12.46
CA VAL A 406 23.95 -1.09 -11.87
C VAL A 406 24.36 -2.17 -12.88
N ASN A 407 25.25 -3.08 -12.49
CA ASN A 407 25.76 -4.13 -13.37
C ASN A 407 24.67 -5.16 -13.70
N THR A 408 23.96 -4.96 -14.81
CA THR A 408 22.85 -5.80 -15.28
C THR A 408 23.04 -6.18 -16.76
N ASN A 409 22.20 -7.07 -17.26
CA ASN A 409 22.20 -7.45 -18.66
C ASN A 409 21.72 -6.32 -19.60
N ILE A 410 21.13 -5.25 -19.12
CA ILE A 410 20.64 -4.12 -19.95
C ILE A 410 21.76 -3.54 -20.86
N THR A 411 23.01 -3.55 -20.39
CA THR A 411 24.15 -3.07 -21.18
C THR A 411 24.52 -4.02 -22.32
N ARG A 412 24.09 -5.28 -22.26
CA ARG A 412 24.36 -6.31 -23.28
C ARG A 412 23.21 -6.44 -24.28
N THR A 413 22.01 -6.03 -23.88
CA THR A 413 20.79 -6.08 -24.69
C THR A 413 20.38 -4.70 -25.22
N ALA A 414 21.08 -3.64 -24.84
CA ALA A 414 20.85 -2.30 -25.35
C ALA A 414 21.18 -2.20 -26.83
N THR A 415 20.32 -1.53 -27.59
CA THR A 415 20.56 -1.17 -28.99
C THR A 415 21.49 0.05 -29.05
N PHE A 416 22.55 -0.04 -29.84
CA PHE A 416 23.46 1.06 -30.13
C PHE A 416 23.26 1.54 -31.57
N VAL A 417 22.50 2.60 -31.73
CA VAL A 417 22.11 3.16 -33.04
C VAL A 417 23.31 3.63 -33.84
N GLY A 418 23.23 3.46 -35.15
CA GLY A 418 24.28 3.91 -36.10
C GLY A 418 25.53 3.03 -36.14
N ARG A 419 25.47 1.82 -35.57
CA ARG A 419 26.58 0.84 -35.61
C ARG A 419 26.23 -0.42 -36.36
N ASP A 420 27.21 -0.99 -37.01
CA ASP A 420 27.07 -2.34 -37.54
C ASP A 420 27.02 -3.38 -36.41
N PRO A 421 26.60 -4.62 -36.65
CA PRO A 421 26.48 -5.66 -35.61
C PRO A 421 27.79 -5.94 -34.83
N ALA A 422 28.97 -5.74 -35.43
CA ALA A 422 30.25 -5.92 -34.79
C ALA A 422 30.57 -4.74 -33.86
N GLY A 423 30.36 -3.52 -34.33
CA GLY A 423 30.50 -2.29 -33.55
C GLY A 423 29.51 -2.18 -32.39
N GLU A 424 28.28 -2.67 -32.58
CA GLU A 424 27.29 -2.77 -31.50
C GLU A 424 27.75 -3.72 -30.40
N ARG A 425 28.18 -4.93 -30.75
CA ARG A 425 28.73 -5.89 -29.75
C ARG A 425 29.94 -5.32 -29.01
N HIS A 426 30.83 -4.61 -29.73
CA HIS A 426 31.99 -3.96 -29.06
C HIS A 426 31.56 -2.87 -28.10
N ALA A 427 30.59 -2.02 -28.46
CA ALA A 427 30.04 -1.00 -27.61
C ALA A 427 29.36 -1.60 -26.35
N GLN A 428 28.56 -2.65 -26.51
CA GLN A 428 27.93 -3.40 -25.42
C GLN A 428 28.96 -3.95 -24.44
N GLN A 429 30.03 -4.60 -24.94
CA GLN A 429 31.09 -5.16 -24.11
C GLN A 429 31.85 -4.07 -23.33
N ARG A 430 32.14 -2.96 -23.97
CA ARG A 430 32.84 -1.82 -23.36
C ARG A 430 32.02 -1.16 -22.26
N VAL A 431 30.74 -0.91 -22.49
CA VAL A 431 29.84 -0.38 -21.47
C VAL A 431 29.66 -1.40 -20.33
N ALA A 432 29.48 -2.67 -20.63
CA ALA A 432 29.41 -3.71 -19.60
C ALA A 432 30.68 -3.79 -18.74
N ARG A 433 31.87 -3.55 -19.31
CA ARG A 433 33.14 -3.48 -18.56
C ARG A 433 33.15 -2.30 -17.58
N LEU A 434 32.69 -1.12 -18.01
CA LEU A 434 32.61 0.06 -17.14
C LEU A 434 31.64 -0.17 -15.97
N TYR A 435 30.49 -0.79 -16.20
CA TYR A 435 29.52 -1.11 -15.15
C TYR A 435 30.09 -2.16 -14.17
N ARG A 436 30.85 -3.13 -14.65
CA ARG A 436 31.55 -4.10 -13.78
C ARG A 436 32.60 -3.45 -12.88
N LEU A 437 33.36 -2.49 -13.39
CA LEU A 437 34.36 -1.76 -12.61
C LEU A 437 33.74 -0.98 -11.44
N ARG A 438 32.50 -0.51 -11.59
CA ARG A 438 31.78 0.17 -10.51
C ARG A 438 31.24 -0.78 -9.42
N ASN A 439 31.19 -2.07 -9.70
CA ASN A 439 30.83 -3.13 -8.77
C ASN A 439 29.53 -2.88 -7.94
N PHE A 440 28.54 -2.18 -8.53
CA PHE A 440 27.23 -2.05 -7.90
C PHE A 440 26.30 -3.14 -8.46
N THR A 441 26.02 -4.14 -7.61
CA THR A 441 25.31 -5.34 -8.04
C THR A 441 23.79 -5.19 -8.00
N PRO A 442 23.01 -5.99 -8.78
CA PRO A 442 21.56 -6.02 -8.72
C PRO A 442 21.02 -6.30 -7.30
N GLU A 443 21.70 -7.13 -6.52
CA GLU A 443 21.28 -7.47 -5.15
C GLU A 443 21.42 -6.27 -4.20
N ARG A 444 22.42 -5.41 -4.41
CA ARG A 444 22.53 -4.15 -3.68
C ARG A 444 21.40 -3.18 -4.06
N ALA A 445 21.01 -3.14 -5.34
CA ALA A 445 19.88 -2.37 -5.80
C ALA A 445 18.59 -2.89 -5.18
N ALA A 446 18.35 -4.20 -5.21
CA ALA A 446 17.19 -4.86 -4.63
C ALA A 446 16.99 -4.53 -3.15
N ARG A 447 18.06 -4.62 -2.33
CA ARG A 447 18.00 -4.23 -0.90
C ARG A 447 17.63 -2.77 -0.70
N GLN A 448 18.04 -1.87 -1.59
CA GLN A 448 17.66 -0.45 -1.50
C GLN A 448 16.23 -0.20 -1.95
N ILE A 449 15.76 -0.93 -2.96
CA ILE A 449 14.35 -0.91 -3.40
C ILE A 449 13.45 -1.35 -2.23
N LEU A 450 13.75 -2.45 -1.60
CA LEU A 450 13.02 -2.97 -0.46
C LEU A 450 12.93 -1.93 0.68
N ARG A 451 14.05 -1.28 1.03
CA ARG A 451 14.08 -0.21 2.03
C ARG A 451 13.28 1.02 1.59
N ALA A 452 13.26 1.33 0.29
CA ALA A 452 12.48 2.46 -0.24
C ALA A 452 10.98 2.20 -0.13
N VAL A 453 10.54 0.97 -0.37
CA VAL A 453 9.16 0.51 -0.15
C VAL A 453 8.77 0.63 1.32
N GLU A 454 9.58 0.10 2.23
CA GLU A 454 9.33 0.19 3.68
C GLU A 454 9.18 1.62 4.20
N ARG A 455 10.00 2.53 3.67
CA ARG A 455 10.01 3.93 4.09
C ARG A 455 9.00 4.81 3.36
N GLY A 456 8.33 4.28 2.35
CA GLY A 456 7.45 5.07 1.48
C GLY A 456 8.17 6.24 0.79
N THR A 457 9.45 6.04 0.39
CA THR A 457 10.31 7.08 -0.16
C THR A 457 9.81 7.54 -1.53
N ALA A 458 9.49 8.82 -1.73
CA ALA A 458 8.93 9.29 -3.00
C ALA A 458 9.89 9.10 -4.18
N ILE A 459 11.16 9.48 -4.02
CA ILE A 459 12.22 9.30 -5.03
C ILE A 459 13.39 8.61 -4.35
N ALA A 460 13.65 7.36 -4.73
CA ALA A 460 14.71 6.53 -4.19
C ALA A 460 15.92 6.50 -5.16
N THR A 461 16.95 7.25 -4.83
CA THR A 461 18.23 7.21 -5.56
C THR A 461 19.07 6.05 -5.06
N ILE A 462 19.39 5.10 -5.94
CA ILE A 462 19.99 3.82 -5.55
C ILE A 462 21.52 3.92 -5.39
N THR A 463 22.19 4.74 -6.21
CA THR A 463 23.65 4.84 -6.22
C THR A 463 24.11 6.23 -5.78
N ALA A 464 25.40 6.38 -5.43
CA ALA A 464 25.94 7.67 -5.00
C ALA A 464 25.86 8.74 -6.11
N GLU A 465 26.19 8.36 -7.36
CA GLU A 465 26.10 9.27 -8.50
C GLU A 465 24.65 9.66 -8.78
N ALA A 466 23.67 8.80 -8.57
CA ALA A 466 22.25 9.13 -8.70
C ALA A 466 21.84 10.18 -7.65
N LYS A 467 22.33 10.05 -6.39
CA LYS A 467 22.10 11.05 -5.34
C LYS A 467 22.69 12.41 -5.68
N ILE A 468 23.97 12.42 -6.05
CA ILE A 468 24.68 13.65 -6.42
C ILE A 468 24.00 14.29 -7.63
N GLY A 469 23.67 13.50 -8.64
CA GLY A 469 22.99 13.96 -9.84
C GLY A 469 21.61 14.59 -9.55
N LEU A 470 20.81 13.98 -8.68
CA LEU A 470 19.52 14.54 -8.28
C LEU A 470 19.69 15.87 -7.53
N LEU A 471 20.68 15.99 -6.65
CA LEU A 471 20.98 17.23 -5.96
C LEU A 471 21.46 18.30 -6.94
N ALA A 472 22.38 17.96 -7.84
CA ALA A 472 22.89 18.84 -8.87
C ALA A 472 21.79 19.32 -9.84
N SER A 473 20.84 18.46 -10.21
CA SER A 473 19.72 18.84 -11.07
C SER A 473 18.81 19.90 -10.44
N ARG A 474 18.74 19.93 -9.12
CA ARG A 474 17.94 20.90 -8.37
C ARG A 474 18.69 22.21 -8.08
N LEU A 475 19.97 22.13 -7.77
CA LEU A 475 20.76 23.28 -7.32
C LEU A 475 21.54 23.95 -8.46
N THR A 476 22.02 23.18 -9.44
CA THR A 476 22.88 23.65 -10.52
C THR A 476 22.47 23.14 -11.91
N PRO A 477 21.21 23.38 -12.35
CA PRO A 477 20.73 22.87 -13.64
C PRO A 477 21.54 23.39 -14.85
N GLY A 478 22.10 24.60 -14.76
CA GLY A 478 22.96 25.18 -15.79
C GLY A 478 24.25 24.38 -15.99
N LEU A 479 24.88 23.94 -14.91
CA LEU A 479 26.10 23.12 -14.98
C LEU A 479 25.83 21.78 -15.65
N LEU A 480 24.70 21.12 -15.32
CA LEU A 480 24.33 19.86 -15.94
C LEU A 480 24.08 19.99 -17.44
N ARG A 481 23.45 21.09 -17.91
CA ARG A 481 23.29 21.38 -19.35
C ARG A 481 24.63 21.52 -20.06
N THR A 482 25.62 22.11 -19.40
CA THR A 482 26.98 22.25 -19.95
C THR A 482 27.67 20.87 -20.01
N LEU A 483 27.57 20.08 -18.95
CA LEU A 483 28.11 18.71 -18.92
C LEU A 483 27.46 17.79 -19.95
N ALA A 484 26.17 18.00 -20.25
CA ALA A 484 25.48 17.25 -21.31
C ALA A 484 26.07 17.41 -22.72
N LYS A 485 26.80 18.51 -22.96
CA LYS A 485 27.51 18.74 -24.21
C LYS A 485 28.81 17.93 -24.32
N THR A 486 29.36 17.50 -23.20
CA THR A 486 30.60 16.70 -23.18
C THR A 486 30.29 15.27 -23.54
N ASP A 487 31.13 14.69 -24.40
CA ASP A 487 31.02 13.27 -24.78
C ASP A 487 31.63 12.44 -23.65
N LEU A 488 30.77 11.96 -22.74
CA LEU A 488 31.16 11.02 -21.68
C LEU A 488 31.26 9.57 -22.18
N THR A 489 30.92 9.32 -23.45
CA THR A 489 31.20 8.03 -24.07
C THR A 489 32.69 7.97 -24.37
N PRO A 490 33.43 7.04 -23.78
CA PRO A 490 34.84 6.84 -24.15
C PRO A 490 34.93 6.52 -25.63
N ARG A 491 35.74 7.26 -26.38
CA ARG A 491 36.02 7.01 -27.81
C ARG A 491 36.66 5.67 -28.02
#